data_c20d2a28f050f8581b9cf336636f8779
#
_entry.id   c20d2a28f050f8581b9cf336636f8779
#
_cell.length_a   1.000
_cell.length_b   1.000
_cell.length_c   1.000
_cell.angle_alpha   90.00
_cell.angle_beta   90.00
_cell.angle_gamma   90.00
#
_symmetry.space_group_name_H-M   'P 1'
#
loop_
_entity.id
_entity.type
_entity.pdbx_description
1 polymer ?
#
loop_
_entity_poly.entity_id
_entity_poly.type
_entity_poly.pdbx_seq_one_letter_code
_entity_poly.pdbx_strand_id
1 'polypeptide(L)'
;MAKKKQPQAVQAPKYTPYDVSGKIGADAFEVIGSDASSMEAIARPSISFMKDAWNRIRKSKVAIVCMTILALIILGAIFLPMICPFGYEQQNVAFQNKPIMSPDSVTGQMHIFGTDSLGRDVFARVWYGARISLTIAIAVALIDCFVGVIYGGVSGYFGGAVDTVMMRILEIISGI
;
A
#
# COMPACT_ATOMS: atom_id res chain seq x y z
N MET A 1 22.47 -1.69 -48.40
CA MET A 1 21.52 -2.73 -47.89
C MET A 1 22.31 -3.70 -47.02
N ALA A 2 22.30 -3.52 -45.72
CA ALA A 2 23.00 -4.37 -44.75
C ALA A 2 22.03 -5.39 -44.17
N LYS A 3 22.25 -6.68 -44.46
CA LYS A 3 21.48 -7.80 -43.92
C LYS A 3 21.69 -7.94 -42.42
N LYS A 4 20.65 -7.66 -41.63
CA LYS A 4 20.57 -7.88 -40.18
C LYS A 4 20.61 -9.38 -39.91
N LYS A 5 21.75 -9.91 -39.37
CA LYS A 5 21.85 -11.28 -38.88
C LYS A 5 20.88 -11.47 -37.70
N GLN A 6 19.93 -12.38 -37.85
CA GLN A 6 19.10 -12.84 -36.73
C GLN A 6 19.97 -13.60 -35.72
N PRO A 7 19.80 -13.40 -34.41
CA PRO A 7 20.47 -14.21 -33.42
C PRO A 7 19.93 -15.64 -33.47
N GLN A 8 20.85 -16.61 -33.60
CA GLN A 8 20.52 -18.03 -33.51
C GLN A 8 19.96 -18.32 -32.11
N ALA A 9 18.78 -18.94 -32.08
CA ALA A 9 18.18 -19.45 -30.88
C ALA A 9 19.11 -20.52 -30.26
N VAL A 10 19.65 -20.23 -29.09
CA VAL A 10 20.39 -21.19 -28.27
C VAL A 10 19.40 -22.28 -27.86
N GLN A 11 19.55 -23.48 -28.40
CA GLN A 11 18.75 -24.63 -28.00
C GLN A 11 19.07 -24.95 -26.54
N ALA A 12 18.04 -24.94 -25.69
CA ALA A 12 18.15 -25.37 -24.31
C ALA A 12 18.73 -26.80 -24.25
N PRO A 13 19.67 -27.09 -23.36
CA PRO A 13 20.24 -28.43 -23.21
C PRO A 13 19.10 -29.42 -22.89
N LYS A 14 19.03 -30.47 -23.68
CA LYS A 14 18.07 -31.56 -23.51
C LYS A 14 18.42 -32.29 -22.21
N TYR A 15 17.68 -32.03 -21.14
CA TYR A 15 17.83 -32.75 -19.88
C TYR A 15 17.45 -34.20 -20.10
N THR A 16 18.41 -35.10 -20.12
CA THR A 16 18.15 -36.55 -20.03
C THR A 16 17.95 -36.87 -18.53
N PRO A 17 16.89 -37.63 -18.18
CA PRO A 17 16.70 -38.01 -16.78
C PRO A 17 17.89 -38.84 -16.29
N TYR A 18 18.35 -38.52 -15.09
CA TYR A 18 19.48 -39.16 -14.40
C TYR A 18 19.24 -40.69 -14.31
N ASP A 19 20.08 -41.47 -14.96
CA ASP A 19 20.19 -42.88 -14.66
C ASP A 19 21.11 -43.06 -13.44
N VAL A 20 20.53 -43.31 -12.28
CA VAL A 20 21.21 -43.42 -10.99
C VAL A 20 22.04 -44.71 -10.87
N SER A 21 21.99 -45.63 -11.86
CA SER A 21 22.70 -46.91 -11.89
C SER A 21 24.05 -46.86 -12.63
N GLY A 22 24.34 -45.75 -13.33
CA GLY A 22 25.55 -45.56 -14.11
C GLY A 22 26.71 -45.01 -13.26
N LYS A 23 27.87 -45.62 -13.34
CA LYS A 23 29.12 -45.08 -12.83
C LYS A 23 29.33 -43.67 -13.38
N ILE A 24 29.47 -42.67 -12.51
CA ILE A 24 29.79 -41.29 -12.89
C ILE A 24 31.12 -41.33 -13.65
N GLY A 25 31.10 -41.08 -14.96
CA GLY A 25 32.30 -41.03 -15.80
C GLY A 25 33.19 -39.86 -15.39
N ALA A 26 34.50 -39.95 -15.70
CA ALA A 26 35.46 -38.89 -15.42
C ALA A 26 35.08 -37.54 -16.07
N ASP A 27 34.27 -37.58 -17.12
CA ASP A 27 33.80 -36.43 -17.90
C ASP A 27 32.61 -35.70 -17.22
N ALA A 28 32.05 -36.25 -16.13
CA ALA A 28 30.93 -35.64 -15.40
C ALA A 28 31.36 -34.39 -14.60
N PHE A 29 32.65 -34.16 -14.47
CA PHE A 29 33.26 -33.04 -13.77
C PHE A 29 34.01 -32.09 -14.71
N GLU A 30 33.59 -31.99 -15.97
CA GLU A 30 34.13 -30.96 -16.84
C GLU A 30 33.73 -29.59 -16.29
N VAL A 31 34.75 -28.80 -15.92
CA VAL A 31 34.52 -27.41 -15.44
C VAL A 31 34.05 -26.63 -16.63
N ILE A 32 32.71 -26.45 -16.73
CA ILE A 32 32.12 -25.53 -17.67
C ILE A 32 32.55 -24.14 -17.24
N GLY A 33 33.58 -23.59 -17.94
CA GLY A 33 34.06 -22.25 -17.69
C GLY A 33 32.89 -21.28 -17.66
N SER A 34 32.85 -20.40 -16.69
CA SER A 34 31.86 -19.35 -16.64
C SER A 34 32.06 -18.44 -17.85
N ASP A 35 31.19 -18.58 -18.87
CA ASP A 35 31.14 -17.61 -19.96
C ASP A 35 30.77 -16.28 -19.38
N ALA A 36 31.72 -15.34 -19.30
CA ALA A 36 31.52 -13.99 -18.81
C ALA A 36 30.35 -13.29 -19.55
N SER A 37 30.11 -13.66 -20.80
CA SER A 37 28.99 -13.18 -21.60
C SER A 37 27.62 -13.67 -21.10
N SER A 38 27.54 -14.85 -20.49
CA SER A 38 26.28 -15.37 -19.95
C SER A 38 25.97 -14.79 -18.56
N MET A 39 27.00 -14.40 -17.79
CA MET A 39 26.83 -13.69 -16.53
C MET A 39 26.31 -12.24 -16.73
N GLU A 40 26.75 -11.54 -17.76
CA GLU A 40 26.25 -10.20 -18.10
C GLU A 40 24.81 -10.24 -18.61
N ALA A 41 24.38 -11.30 -19.26
CA ALA A 41 23.00 -11.42 -19.76
C ALA A 41 21.94 -11.57 -18.64
N ILE A 42 22.36 -11.94 -17.43
CA ILE A 42 21.45 -12.08 -16.27
C ILE A 42 21.36 -10.78 -15.46
N ALA A 43 22.21 -9.79 -15.77
CA ALA A 43 22.09 -8.46 -15.14
C ALA A 43 20.76 -7.82 -15.56
N ARG A 44 19.75 -7.99 -14.72
CA ARG A 44 18.49 -7.23 -14.86
C ARG A 44 18.86 -5.74 -14.86
N PRO A 45 18.37 -4.95 -15.83
CA PRO A 45 18.62 -3.53 -15.82
C PRO A 45 18.21 -2.98 -14.45
N SER A 46 19.09 -2.19 -13.83
CA SER A 46 18.84 -1.58 -12.52
C SER A 46 17.64 -0.64 -12.62
N ILE A 47 16.46 -1.19 -12.37
CA ILE A 47 15.23 -0.39 -12.32
C ILE A 47 15.19 0.26 -10.95
N SER A 48 15.05 1.58 -10.90
CA SER A 48 14.87 2.29 -9.63
C SER A 48 13.76 1.64 -8.83
N PHE A 49 13.99 1.36 -7.54
CA PHE A 49 13.05 0.70 -6.63
C PHE A 49 11.63 1.30 -6.72
N MET A 50 11.55 2.63 -6.79
CA MET A 50 10.28 3.34 -6.90
C MET A 50 9.53 3.04 -8.20
N LYS A 51 10.26 2.91 -9.31
CA LYS A 51 9.67 2.58 -10.61
C LYS A 51 9.17 1.14 -10.68
N ASP A 52 9.89 0.20 -10.06
CA ASP A 52 9.45 -1.21 -10.00
C ASP A 52 8.22 -1.35 -9.10
N ALA A 53 8.22 -0.72 -7.92
CA ALA A 53 7.07 -0.68 -7.02
C ALA A 53 5.83 -0.11 -7.73
N TRP A 54 5.96 1.01 -8.43
CA TRP A 54 4.87 1.62 -9.20
C TRP A 54 4.34 0.70 -10.30
N ASN A 55 5.24 0.05 -11.04
CA ASN A 55 4.85 -0.90 -12.09
C ASN A 55 4.10 -2.12 -11.55
N ARG A 56 4.47 -2.60 -10.35
CA ARG A 56 3.77 -3.71 -9.67
C ARG A 56 2.37 -3.30 -9.23
N ILE A 57 2.23 -2.10 -8.64
CA ILE A 57 0.94 -1.56 -8.22
C ILE A 57 0.00 -1.42 -9.43
N ARG A 58 0.49 -0.86 -10.54
CA ARG A 58 -0.30 -0.67 -11.77
C ARG A 58 -0.74 -1.97 -12.42
N LYS A 59 -0.05 -3.08 -12.20
CA LYS A 59 -0.47 -4.40 -12.71
C LYS A 59 -1.61 -5.03 -11.90
N SER A 60 -1.78 -4.63 -10.64
CA SER A 60 -2.85 -5.13 -9.78
C SER A 60 -4.10 -4.25 -9.91
N LYS A 61 -5.16 -4.76 -10.54
CA LYS A 61 -6.44 -4.05 -10.68
C LYS A 61 -7.05 -3.70 -9.32
N VAL A 62 -6.94 -4.61 -8.34
CA VAL A 62 -7.45 -4.40 -6.98
C VAL A 62 -6.72 -3.24 -6.30
N ALA A 63 -5.38 -3.18 -6.40
CA ALA A 63 -4.60 -2.09 -5.83
C ALA A 63 -4.98 -0.72 -6.42
N ILE A 64 -5.21 -0.65 -7.73
CA ILE A 64 -5.64 0.59 -8.39
C ILE A 64 -7.01 1.04 -7.86
N VAL A 65 -7.98 0.12 -7.76
CA VAL A 65 -9.32 0.44 -7.26
C VAL A 65 -9.24 0.95 -5.82
N CYS A 66 -8.51 0.24 -4.94
CA CYS A 66 -8.34 0.66 -3.54
C CYS A 66 -7.66 2.03 -3.42
N MET A 67 -6.59 2.28 -4.20
CA MET A 67 -5.92 3.58 -4.22
C MET A 67 -6.84 4.70 -4.72
N THR A 68 -7.66 4.42 -5.72
CA THR A 68 -8.61 5.41 -6.26
C THR A 68 -9.68 5.76 -5.21
N ILE A 69 -10.26 4.74 -4.55
CA ILE A 69 -11.24 4.97 -3.48
C ILE A 69 -10.61 5.76 -2.33
N LEU A 70 -9.41 5.40 -1.90
CA LEU A 70 -8.69 6.11 -0.84
C LEU A 70 -8.43 7.57 -1.23
N ALA A 71 -7.96 7.81 -2.45
CA ALA A 71 -7.74 9.16 -2.97
C ALA A 71 -9.03 9.99 -2.99
N LEU A 72 -10.15 9.39 -3.41
CA LEU A 72 -11.47 10.07 -3.39
C LEU A 72 -11.91 10.41 -1.97
N ILE A 73 -11.71 9.52 -1.00
CA ILE A 73 -12.04 9.78 0.41
C ILE A 73 -11.18 10.94 0.96
N ILE A 74 -9.87 10.94 0.69
CA ILE A 74 -8.95 11.99 1.15
C ILE A 74 -9.35 13.34 0.52
N LEU A 75 -9.57 13.38 -0.78
CA LEU A 75 -10.02 14.58 -1.48
C LEU A 75 -11.37 15.06 -0.94
N GLY A 76 -12.31 14.15 -0.72
CA GLY A 76 -13.60 14.46 -0.13
C GLY A 76 -13.46 15.05 1.27
N ALA A 77 -12.64 14.47 2.13
CA ALA A 77 -12.42 14.97 3.49
C ALA A 77 -11.78 16.37 3.54
N ILE A 78 -11.01 16.75 2.51
CA ILE A 78 -10.39 18.07 2.41
C ILE A 78 -11.37 19.10 1.83
N PHE A 79 -12.02 18.77 0.69
CA PHE A 79 -12.76 19.76 -0.09
C PHE A 79 -14.24 19.86 0.29
N LEU A 80 -14.91 18.74 0.63
CA LEU A 80 -16.32 18.77 0.91
C LEU A 80 -16.70 19.61 2.14
N PRO A 81 -15.95 19.60 3.26
CA PRO A 81 -16.24 20.49 4.38
C PRO A 81 -16.10 21.98 4.04
N MET A 82 -15.31 22.33 3.01
CA MET A 82 -15.15 23.72 2.55
C MET A 82 -16.30 24.18 1.65
N ILE A 83 -16.91 23.24 0.91
CA ILE A 83 -18.00 23.51 -0.03
C ILE A 83 -19.35 23.40 0.68
N CYS A 84 -19.44 22.62 1.76
CA CYS A 84 -20.68 22.40 2.48
C CYS A 84 -21.12 23.71 3.18
N PRO A 85 -22.30 24.21 2.89
CA PRO A 85 -22.79 25.46 3.47
C PRO A 85 -23.20 25.32 4.93
N PHE A 86 -23.42 24.10 5.40
CA PHE A 86 -23.81 23.81 6.77
C PHE A 86 -22.58 23.56 7.65
N GLY A 87 -22.48 24.29 8.78
CA GLY A 87 -21.48 24.01 9.80
C GLY A 87 -21.78 22.69 10.53
N TYR A 88 -20.75 21.90 10.84
CA TYR A 88 -20.93 20.63 11.55
C TYR A 88 -21.51 20.76 12.96
N GLU A 89 -21.44 21.96 13.57
CA GLU A 89 -21.98 22.28 14.89
C GLU A 89 -23.36 22.93 14.85
N GLN A 90 -23.81 23.42 13.68
CA GLN A 90 -25.07 24.13 13.58
C GLN A 90 -26.23 23.21 13.93
N GLN A 91 -26.98 23.57 14.97
CA GLN A 91 -28.13 22.85 15.44
C GLN A 91 -29.39 23.65 15.06
N ASN A 92 -30.34 22.99 14.44
CA ASN A 92 -31.65 23.59 14.13
C ASN A 92 -32.74 22.64 14.59
N VAL A 93 -33.29 22.93 15.76
CA VAL A 93 -34.33 22.09 16.39
C VAL A 93 -35.58 21.95 15.53
N ALA A 94 -35.89 22.91 14.65
CA ALA A 94 -36.99 22.83 13.71
C ALA A 94 -36.79 21.79 12.60
N PHE A 95 -35.54 21.32 12.38
CA PHE A 95 -35.15 20.38 11.33
C PHE A 95 -34.69 19.02 11.86
N GLN A 96 -35.18 18.62 13.02
CA GLN A 96 -34.87 17.32 13.60
C GLN A 96 -35.39 16.16 12.74
N ASN A 97 -34.56 15.12 12.58
CA ASN A 97 -34.89 13.86 11.90
C ASN A 97 -35.49 14.02 10.49
N LYS A 98 -35.04 15.02 9.75
CA LYS A 98 -35.46 15.18 8.36
C LYS A 98 -34.89 14.10 7.46
N PRO A 99 -35.69 13.58 6.50
CA PRO A 99 -35.24 12.54 5.60
C PRO A 99 -34.13 13.03 4.64
N ILE A 100 -33.52 12.07 3.94
CA ILE A 100 -32.53 12.32 2.90
C ILE A 100 -33.10 13.25 1.84
N MET A 101 -32.25 14.18 1.35
CA MET A 101 -32.61 15.18 0.32
C MET A 101 -33.76 16.12 0.73
N SER A 102 -33.93 16.40 2.02
CA SER A 102 -34.92 17.38 2.48
C SER A 102 -34.40 18.79 2.29
N PRO A 103 -35.24 19.72 1.77
CA PRO A 103 -34.90 21.13 1.67
C PRO A 103 -34.94 21.80 3.05
N ASP A 104 -33.94 22.66 3.31
CA ASP A 104 -33.96 23.57 4.45
C ASP A 104 -34.88 24.75 4.11
N SER A 105 -35.91 24.96 4.93
CA SER A 105 -36.90 26.05 4.72
C SER A 105 -36.28 27.44 4.93
N VAL A 106 -35.15 27.55 5.58
CA VAL A 106 -34.50 28.85 5.91
C VAL A 106 -33.49 29.24 4.86
N THR A 107 -32.62 28.28 4.46
CA THR A 107 -31.52 28.55 3.53
C THR A 107 -31.83 28.12 2.09
N GLY A 108 -32.92 27.37 1.87
CA GLY A 108 -33.24 26.78 0.56
C GLY A 108 -32.30 25.70 0.07
N GLN A 109 -31.33 25.31 0.89
CA GLN A 109 -30.31 24.29 0.57
C GLN A 109 -30.78 22.89 0.95
N MET A 110 -30.29 21.87 0.26
CA MET A 110 -30.69 20.48 0.51
C MET A 110 -29.76 19.79 1.50
N HIS A 111 -30.32 19.14 2.51
CA HIS A 111 -29.62 18.20 3.38
C HIS A 111 -29.44 16.86 2.66
N ILE A 112 -28.26 16.59 2.07
CA ILE A 112 -28.01 15.42 1.20
C ILE A 112 -28.26 14.11 1.97
N PHE A 113 -27.80 13.99 3.22
CA PHE A 113 -28.01 12.82 4.08
C PHE A 113 -29.07 13.04 5.16
N GLY A 114 -29.82 14.13 5.04
CA GLY A 114 -30.80 14.50 6.05
C GLY A 114 -30.16 15.07 7.33
N THR A 115 -30.95 15.15 8.41
CA THR A 115 -30.53 15.72 9.67
C THR A 115 -30.66 14.72 10.82
N ASP A 116 -29.85 14.89 11.86
CA ASP A 116 -29.89 14.06 13.07
C ASP A 116 -30.99 14.52 14.06
N SER A 117 -31.03 13.87 15.23
CA SER A 117 -31.97 14.20 16.32
C SER A 117 -31.81 15.62 16.89
N LEU A 118 -30.69 16.28 16.62
CA LEU A 118 -30.43 17.66 17.03
C LEU A 118 -30.56 18.66 15.88
N GLY A 119 -31.05 18.20 14.71
CA GLY A 119 -31.22 19.03 13.52
C GLY A 119 -29.91 19.41 12.84
N ARG A 120 -28.82 18.66 13.06
CA ARG A 120 -27.52 18.91 12.44
C ARG A 120 -27.43 18.15 11.11
N ASP A 121 -26.74 18.74 10.12
CA ASP A 121 -26.53 18.10 8.83
C ASP A 121 -25.60 16.88 8.93
N VAL A 122 -26.12 15.70 8.58
CA VAL A 122 -25.38 14.44 8.66
C VAL A 122 -24.23 14.40 7.64
N PHE A 123 -24.42 14.97 6.45
CA PHE A 123 -23.39 15.02 5.42
C PHE A 123 -22.16 15.83 5.87
N ALA A 124 -22.37 17.02 6.42
CA ALA A 124 -21.31 17.85 6.96
C ALA A 124 -20.53 17.12 8.08
N ARG A 125 -21.25 16.44 8.97
CA ARG A 125 -20.65 15.69 10.09
C ARG A 125 -19.81 14.51 9.63
N VAL A 126 -20.26 13.74 8.64
CA VAL A 126 -19.51 12.60 8.09
C VAL A 126 -18.17 13.06 7.52
N TRP A 127 -18.17 14.10 6.71
CA TRP A 127 -16.94 14.58 6.09
C TRP A 127 -16.01 15.30 7.06
N TYR A 128 -16.54 16.01 8.03
CA TYR A 128 -15.75 16.62 9.09
C TYR A 128 -15.12 15.53 10.00
N GLY A 129 -15.91 14.51 10.37
CA GLY A 129 -15.41 13.34 11.09
C GLY A 129 -14.33 12.59 10.31
N ALA A 130 -14.51 12.40 9.00
CA ALA A 130 -13.50 11.79 8.13
C ALA A 130 -12.19 12.58 8.14
N ARG A 131 -12.24 13.93 8.12
CA ARG A 131 -11.05 14.79 8.22
C ARG A 131 -10.31 14.59 9.53
N ILE A 132 -11.03 14.55 10.66
CA ILE A 132 -10.42 14.32 11.99
C ILE A 132 -9.79 12.92 12.02
N SER A 133 -10.50 11.89 11.58
CA SER A 133 -10.00 10.51 11.56
C SER A 133 -8.74 10.37 10.71
N LEU A 134 -8.70 10.98 9.53
CA LEU A 134 -7.52 10.96 8.66
C LEU A 134 -6.33 11.70 9.31
N THR A 135 -6.58 12.82 9.98
CA THR A 135 -5.52 13.56 10.67
C THR A 135 -4.91 12.72 11.80
N ILE A 136 -5.76 12.07 12.61
CA ILE A 136 -5.30 11.16 13.66
C ILE A 136 -4.56 9.97 13.06
N ALA A 137 -5.09 9.35 12.00
CA ALA A 137 -4.45 8.21 11.36
C ALA A 137 -3.04 8.54 10.84
N ILE A 138 -2.86 9.70 10.21
CA ILE A 138 -1.55 10.16 9.74
C ILE A 138 -0.61 10.41 10.92
N ALA A 139 -1.08 11.07 11.97
CA ALA A 139 -0.27 11.35 13.14
C ALA A 139 0.20 10.05 13.83
N VAL A 140 -0.70 9.09 14.02
CA VAL A 140 -0.36 7.77 14.59
C VAL A 140 0.61 7.03 13.68
N ALA A 141 0.37 6.98 12.36
CA ALA A 141 1.26 6.30 11.43
C ALA A 141 2.69 6.89 11.43
N LEU A 142 2.83 8.20 11.57
CA LEU A 142 4.14 8.83 11.69
C LEU A 142 4.85 8.47 12.99
N ILE A 143 4.13 8.45 14.12
CA ILE A 143 4.66 8.04 15.42
C ILE A 143 5.10 6.56 15.35
N ASP A 144 4.25 5.69 14.84
CA ASP A 144 4.54 4.25 14.72
C ASP A 144 5.74 4.00 13.81
N CYS A 145 5.84 4.72 12.70
CA CYS A 145 6.98 4.63 11.79
C CYS A 145 8.27 5.05 12.53
N PHE A 146 8.26 6.17 13.25
CA PHE A 146 9.42 6.66 13.97
C PHE A 146 9.84 5.72 15.09
N VAL A 147 8.91 5.31 15.94
CA VAL A 147 9.16 4.35 17.02
C VAL A 147 9.60 3.00 16.48
N GLY A 148 8.93 2.48 15.46
CA GLY A 148 9.25 1.19 14.85
C GLY A 148 10.64 1.16 14.21
N VAL A 149 11.06 2.22 13.53
CA VAL A 149 12.41 2.31 12.95
C VAL A 149 13.47 2.34 14.03
N ILE A 150 13.27 3.12 15.10
CA ILE A 150 14.24 3.17 16.23
C ILE A 150 14.28 1.81 16.91
N TYR A 151 13.12 1.26 17.26
CA TYR A 151 13.02 -0.01 17.99
C TYR A 151 13.62 -1.16 17.17
N GLY A 152 13.22 -1.27 15.89
CA GLY A 152 13.76 -2.28 14.98
C GLY A 152 15.24 -2.07 14.66
N GLY A 153 15.69 -0.81 14.57
CA GLY A 153 17.11 -0.47 14.37
C GLY A 153 18.00 -0.88 15.55
N VAL A 154 17.55 -0.62 16.77
CA VAL A 154 18.26 -1.03 18.01
C VAL A 154 18.31 -2.56 18.11
N SER A 155 17.18 -3.22 17.93
CA SER A 155 17.08 -4.68 17.94
C SER A 155 18.00 -5.33 16.89
N GLY A 156 17.96 -4.84 15.64
CA GLY A 156 18.80 -5.36 14.56
C GLY A 156 20.28 -5.06 14.71
N TYR A 157 20.65 -3.92 15.31
CA TYR A 157 22.06 -3.54 15.49
C TYR A 157 22.74 -4.35 16.61
N PHE A 158 22.10 -4.46 17.77
CA PHE A 158 22.67 -5.18 18.91
C PHE A 158 22.45 -6.68 18.84
N GLY A 159 21.34 -7.15 18.28
CA GLY A 159 21.02 -8.56 18.10
C GLY A 159 20.99 -9.39 19.40
N GLY A 160 21.02 -10.71 19.29
CA GLY A 160 21.22 -11.64 20.39
C GLY A 160 20.27 -11.45 21.58
N ALA A 161 20.82 -11.22 22.78
CA ALA A 161 20.05 -11.07 24.01
C ALA A 161 19.16 -9.82 24.00
N VAL A 162 19.61 -8.72 23.39
CA VAL A 162 18.85 -7.47 23.30
C VAL A 162 17.61 -7.67 22.45
N ASP A 163 17.76 -8.28 21.29
CA ASP A 163 16.63 -8.61 20.41
C ASP A 163 15.61 -9.51 21.11
N THR A 164 16.09 -10.56 21.81
CA THR A 164 15.21 -11.47 22.56
C THR A 164 14.41 -10.74 23.65
N VAL A 165 15.04 -9.85 24.41
CA VAL A 165 14.35 -9.06 25.45
C VAL A 165 13.33 -8.10 24.84
N MET A 166 13.72 -7.40 23.76
CA MET A 166 12.84 -6.48 23.06
C MET A 166 11.61 -7.20 22.47
N MET A 167 11.80 -8.38 21.89
CA MET A 167 10.68 -9.21 21.41
C MET A 167 9.75 -9.64 22.55
N ARG A 168 10.29 -10.02 23.73
CA ARG A 168 9.44 -10.35 24.90
C ARG A 168 8.63 -9.16 25.41
N ILE A 169 9.20 -7.96 25.37
CA ILE A 169 8.46 -6.74 25.73
C ILE A 169 7.29 -6.53 24.77
N LEU A 170 7.51 -6.69 23.46
CA LEU A 170 6.45 -6.58 22.47
C LEU A 170 5.34 -7.64 22.66
N GLU A 171 5.70 -8.89 22.96
CA GLU A 171 4.76 -9.96 23.25
C GLU A 171 3.88 -9.61 24.46
N ILE A 172 4.46 -9.08 25.54
CA ILE A 172 3.72 -8.66 26.75
C ILE A 172 2.76 -7.50 26.44
N ILE A 173 3.23 -6.51 25.68
CA ILE A 173 2.41 -5.35 25.30
C ILE A 173 1.26 -5.75 24.36
N SER A 174 1.51 -6.68 23.43
CA SER A 174 0.47 -7.18 22.51
C SER A 174 -0.51 -8.16 23.16
N GLY A 175 -0.28 -8.57 24.41
CA GLY A 175 -1.23 -9.38 25.19
C GLY A 175 -1.20 -10.89 24.87
N ILE A 176 -0.08 -11.38 24.36
CA ILE A 176 0.15 -12.82 24.09
C ILE A 176 1.02 -13.42 25.19
#